data_1fd435d6a8d559b05e41ac5ec9fa64f6
#
_entry.id   1fd435d6a8d559b05e41ac5ec9fa64f6
#
_cell.length_a   1.000
_cell.length_b   1.000
_cell.length_c   1.000
_cell.angle_alpha   90.00
_cell.angle_beta   90.00
_cell.angle_gamma   90.00
#
_symmetry.space_group_name_H-M   'P 1'
#
loop_
_entity.id
_entity.type
_entity.pdbx_description
1 polymer ?
#
loop_
_entity_poly.entity_id
_entity_poly.type
_entity_poly.pdbx_seq_one_letter_code
_entity_poly.pdbx_strand_id
1 'polypeptide(L)'
;ASDVYKRQDLMIITDHINYFPEHPLRGKNIPYGPRFPDMSEAYSKELIRKADEIAEEKGIKVQHGVYIGTQGPTFETPAEYKLFHILGADAVGMSTVPEVIVANHCGIKVFGISVITDLGVEGKIVEVTHEEVQKAADAAQPKMTTIMRELINRA
;
A
#
# COMPACT_ATOMS: atom_id res chain seq x y z
N ALA A 1 -14.98 -1.29 -11.04
CA ALA A 1 -13.76 -1.02 -10.26
C ALA A 1 -13.31 0.45 -10.33
N SER A 2 -13.40 1.08 -11.49
CA SER A 2 -12.91 2.46 -11.71
C SER A 2 -13.60 3.57 -10.91
N ASP A 3 -14.78 3.32 -10.36
CA ASP A 3 -15.55 4.33 -9.59
C ASP A 3 -15.42 4.15 -8.07
N VAL A 4 -14.66 3.16 -7.61
CA VAL A 4 -14.48 2.87 -6.18
C VAL A 4 -13.51 3.86 -5.54
N TYR A 5 -12.39 4.15 -6.18
CA TYR A 5 -11.34 5.03 -5.65
C TYR A 5 -11.49 6.48 -6.11
N LYS A 6 -11.18 7.38 -5.20
CA LYS A 6 -11.07 8.82 -5.46
C LYS A 6 -9.71 9.33 -4.98
N ARG A 7 -9.23 10.42 -5.56
CA ARG A 7 -8.07 11.14 -5.03
C ARG A 7 -8.30 11.45 -3.55
N GLN A 8 -7.26 11.28 -2.73
CA GLN A 8 -7.26 11.46 -1.27
C GLN A 8 -7.97 10.35 -0.48
N ASP A 9 -8.47 9.30 -1.14
CA ASP A 9 -8.92 8.11 -0.43
C ASP A 9 -7.75 7.47 0.32
N LEU A 10 -8.07 6.88 1.47
CA LEU A 10 -7.16 6.02 2.21
C LEU A 10 -7.47 4.57 1.84
N MET A 11 -6.46 3.82 1.44
CA MET A 11 -6.56 2.39 1.15
C MET A 11 -5.76 1.60 2.19
N ILE A 12 -6.43 0.77 2.95
CA ILE A 12 -5.78 -0.25 3.78
C ILE A 12 -5.28 -1.35 2.85
N ILE A 13 -4.00 -1.65 2.94
CA ILE A 13 -3.35 -2.67 2.11
C ILE A 13 -3.63 -4.04 2.72
N THR A 14 -4.31 -4.89 1.95
CA THR A 14 -4.66 -6.25 2.38
C THR A 14 -3.69 -7.30 1.87
N ASP A 15 -3.02 -7.02 0.75
CA ASP A 15 -2.02 -7.87 0.12
C ASP A 15 -1.15 -7.06 -0.84
N HIS A 16 -0.09 -7.65 -1.38
CA HIS A 16 0.74 -6.99 -2.37
C HIS A 16 1.21 -7.90 -3.51
N ILE A 17 1.58 -7.26 -4.61
CA ILE A 17 2.32 -7.88 -5.71
C ILE A 17 3.73 -7.26 -5.74
N ASN A 18 4.75 -8.09 -5.61
CA ASN A 18 6.13 -7.66 -5.75
C ASN A 18 6.54 -7.62 -7.23
N TYR A 19 6.54 -6.42 -7.81
CA TYR A 19 6.96 -6.19 -9.20
C TYR A 19 8.32 -5.46 -9.27
N PHE A 20 9.07 -5.45 -8.15
CA PHE A 20 10.45 -4.96 -8.15
C PHE A 20 11.39 -5.95 -8.85
N PRO A 21 12.40 -5.47 -9.59
CA PRO A 21 13.40 -6.33 -10.23
C PRO A 21 14.34 -6.99 -9.22
N GLU A 22 14.47 -6.41 -8.03
CA GLU A 22 15.32 -6.90 -6.94
C GLU A 22 14.47 -7.35 -5.74
N HIS A 23 15.05 -8.22 -4.91
CA HIS A 23 14.38 -8.77 -3.74
C HIS A 23 15.28 -8.61 -2.51
N PRO A 24 14.80 -8.06 -1.38
CA PRO A 24 15.63 -7.74 -0.22
C PRO A 24 16.24 -8.98 0.46
N LEU A 25 15.66 -10.16 0.27
CA LEU A 25 16.18 -11.42 0.84
C LEU A 25 17.03 -12.22 -0.15
N ARG A 26 17.37 -11.66 -1.31
CA ARG A 26 18.29 -12.30 -2.26
C ARG A 26 19.70 -12.35 -1.66
N GLY A 27 20.43 -13.45 -1.93
CA GLY A 27 21.77 -13.65 -1.41
C GLY A 27 21.79 -14.56 -0.17
N LYS A 28 22.80 -14.37 0.69
CA LYS A 28 22.98 -15.16 1.91
C LYS A 28 21.90 -14.81 2.93
N ASN A 29 21.27 -15.83 3.52
CA ASN A 29 20.28 -15.58 4.56
C ASN A 29 20.90 -14.92 5.80
N ILE A 30 20.23 -13.88 6.31
CA ILE A 30 20.58 -13.21 7.55
C ILE A 30 19.85 -13.91 8.71
N PRO A 31 20.49 -14.12 9.88
CA PRO A 31 19.94 -14.98 10.95
C PRO A 31 18.82 -14.31 11.78
N TYR A 32 18.03 -13.41 11.17
CA TYR A 32 16.84 -12.80 11.80
C TYR A 32 15.55 -13.54 11.47
N GLY A 33 15.59 -14.44 10.49
CA GLY A 33 14.42 -15.19 10.07
C GLY A 33 14.77 -16.39 9.18
N PRO A 34 13.76 -17.16 8.77
CA PRO A 34 13.94 -18.35 7.93
C PRO A 34 14.38 -17.97 6.51
N ARG A 35 15.04 -18.88 5.81
CA ARG A 35 15.45 -18.68 4.41
C ARG A 35 14.24 -18.40 3.49
N PHE A 36 13.11 -19.04 3.77
CA PHE A 36 11.86 -18.95 3.02
C PHE A 36 10.73 -18.54 3.96
N PRO A 37 10.55 -17.25 4.25
CA PRO A 37 9.45 -16.79 5.09
C PRO A 37 8.10 -17.02 4.41
N ASP A 38 7.09 -17.39 5.19
CA ASP A 38 5.71 -17.41 4.74
C ASP A 38 5.17 -16.00 4.56
N MET A 39 4.48 -15.75 3.46
CA MET A 39 3.87 -14.46 3.12
C MET A 39 2.35 -14.56 2.98
N SER A 40 1.72 -15.67 3.41
CA SER A 40 0.28 -15.87 3.29
C SER A 40 -0.56 -14.89 4.13
N GLU A 41 0.05 -14.28 5.15
CA GLU A 41 -0.50 -13.18 5.94
C GLU A 41 0.55 -12.06 6.05
N ALA A 42 0.99 -11.53 4.90
CA ALA A 42 2.00 -10.47 4.86
C ALA A 42 1.56 -9.20 5.58
N TYR A 43 0.26 -8.93 5.59
CA TYR A 43 -0.39 -7.86 6.35
C TYR A 43 -1.28 -8.49 7.42
N SER A 44 -1.11 -8.08 8.67
CA SER A 44 -1.81 -8.67 9.82
C SER A 44 -3.32 -8.42 9.76
N LYS A 45 -4.10 -9.48 9.62
CA LYS A 45 -5.57 -9.42 9.65
C LYS A 45 -6.09 -8.82 10.95
N GLU A 46 -5.42 -9.08 12.06
CA GLU A 46 -5.77 -8.49 13.36
C GLU A 46 -5.63 -6.95 13.34
N LEU A 47 -4.49 -6.44 12.80
CA LEU A 47 -4.26 -5.00 12.72
C LEU A 47 -5.21 -4.34 11.71
N ILE A 48 -5.51 -4.99 10.59
CA ILE A 48 -6.49 -4.52 9.61
C ILE A 48 -7.88 -4.38 10.27
N ARG A 49 -8.35 -5.42 10.97
CA ARG A 49 -9.64 -5.37 11.66
C ARG A 49 -9.70 -4.24 12.71
N LYS A 50 -8.64 -4.07 13.50
CA LYS A 50 -8.55 -2.94 14.45
C LYS A 50 -8.60 -1.58 13.75
N ALA A 51 -7.92 -1.44 12.61
CA ALA A 51 -7.93 -0.20 11.82
C ALA A 51 -9.32 0.10 11.24
N ASP A 52 -10.05 -0.93 10.81
CA ASP A 52 -11.44 -0.79 10.34
C ASP A 52 -12.36 -0.31 11.45
N GLU A 53 -12.27 -0.90 12.64
CA GLU A 53 -13.02 -0.47 13.82
C GLU A 53 -12.73 1.00 14.16
N ILE A 54 -11.46 1.40 14.13
CA ILE A 54 -11.04 2.79 14.37
C ILE A 54 -11.60 3.73 13.29
N ALA A 55 -11.52 3.34 12.02
CA ALA A 55 -12.04 4.14 10.92
C ALA A 55 -13.55 4.35 11.05
N GLU A 56 -14.32 3.32 11.39
CA GLU A 56 -15.75 3.39 11.66
C GLU A 56 -16.05 4.31 12.86
N GLU A 57 -15.38 4.12 14.01
CA GLU A 57 -15.53 4.97 15.20
C GLU A 57 -15.26 6.45 14.93
N LYS A 58 -14.30 6.75 14.06
CA LYS A 58 -13.91 8.13 13.72
C LYS A 58 -14.65 8.69 12.50
N GLY A 59 -15.54 7.92 11.89
CA GLY A 59 -16.26 8.32 10.69
C GLY A 59 -15.33 8.56 9.47
N ILE A 60 -14.21 7.85 9.41
CA ILE A 60 -13.22 7.95 8.33
C ILE A 60 -13.50 6.82 7.32
N LYS A 61 -13.85 7.20 6.09
CA LYS A 61 -14.01 6.22 5.02
C LYS A 61 -12.63 5.69 4.61
N VAL A 62 -12.49 4.37 4.52
CA VAL A 62 -11.30 3.67 4.01
C VAL A 62 -11.70 2.71 2.89
N GLN A 63 -10.79 2.47 1.98
CA GLN A 63 -10.87 1.41 0.97
C GLN A 63 -9.93 0.27 1.38
N HIS A 64 -10.07 -0.88 0.72
CA HIS A 64 -9.17 -2.02 0.88
C HIS A 64 -8.69 -2.45 -0.48
N GLY A 65 -7.44 -2.86 -0.58
CA GLY A 65 -6.94 -3.30 -1.88
C GLY A 65 -5.54 -3.91 -1.85
N VAL A 66 -5.16 -4.39 -3.02
CA VAL A 66 -3.85 -4.98 -3.31
C VAL A 66 -2.92 -3.90 -3.83
N TYR A 67 -1.75 -3.81 -3.24
CA TYR A 67 -0.70 -2.85 -3.63
C TYR A 67 0.33 -3.55 -4.52
N ILE A 68 0.63 -2.99 -5.69
CA ILE A 68 1.75 -3.44 -6.51
C ILE A 68 2.95 -2.50 -6.32
N GLY A 69 4.08 -3.09 -5.92
CA GLY A 69 5.34 -2.35 -5.76
C GLY A 69 6.16 -2.39 -7.03
N THR A 70 6.55 -1.21 -7.54
CA THR A 70 7.35 -1.02 -8.75
C THR A 70 8.63 -0.22 -8.47
N GLN A 71 9.56 -0.27 -9.39
CA GLN A 71 10.86 0.36 -9.18
C GLN A 71 10.83 1.89 -9.29
N GLY A 72 10.04 2.49 -10.18
CA GLY A 72 10.17 3.90 -10.55
C GLY A 72 11.53 4.18 -11.24
N PRO A 73 12.02 5.44 -11.25
CA PRO A 73 11.45 6.64 -10.63
C PRO A 73 10.40 7.37 -11.50
N THR A 74 10.01 6.81 -12.63
CA THR A 74 8.96 7.38 -13.47
C THR A 74 7.58 7.04 -12.91
N PHE A 75 6.59 7.90 -13.17
CA PHE A 75 5.20 7.51 -13.06
C PHE A 75 4.85 6.54 -14.18
N GLU A 76 3.79 5.79 -13.99
CA GLU A 76 3.38 4.71 -14.86
C GLU A 76 2.79 5.23 -16.18
N THR A 77 3.09 4.52 -17.26
CA THR A 77 2.40 4.71 -18.54
C THR A 77 0.97 4.17 -18.50
N PRO A 78 0.06 4.61 -19.39
CA PRO A 78 -1.28 4.03 -19.47
C PRO A 78 -1.31 2.51 -19.69
N ALA A 79 -0.32 1.97 -20.40
CA ALA A 79 -0.20 0.52 -20.60
C ALA A 79 0.22 -0.21 -19.33
N GLU A 80 1.10 0.39 -18.51
CA GLU A 80 1.50 -0.16 -17.21
C GLU A 80 0.33 -0.15 -16.21
N TYR A 81 -0.45 0.91 -16.13
CA TYR A 81 -1.68 0.92 -15.31
C TYR A 81 -2.64 -0.20 -15.71
N LYS A 82 -2.85 -0.38 -17.02
CA LYS A 82 -3.69 -1.47 -17.53
C LYS A 82 -3.14 -2.85 -17.16
N LEU A 83 -1.82 -3.04 -17.29
CA LEU A 83 -1.15 -4.29 -16.90
C LEU A 83 -1.34 -4.57 -15.40
N PHE A 84 -1.09 -3.60 -14.54
CA PHE A 84 -1.20 -3.76 -13.09
C PHE A 84 -2.62 -4.07 -12.65
N HIS A 85 -3.60 -3.44 -13.29
CA HIS A 85 -5.01 -3.78 -13.07
C HIS A 85 -5.34 -5.23 -13.47
N ILE A 86 -4.85 -5.70 -14.62
CA ILE A 86 -5.02 -7.10 -15.08
C ILE A 86 -4.37 -8.08 -14.10
N LEU A 87 -3.24 -7.73 -13.49
CA LEU A 87 -2.56 -8.52 -12.47
C LEU A 87 -3.32 -8.56 -11.13
N GLY A 88 -4.36 -7.76 -10.96
CA GLY A 88 -5.17 -7.72 -9.75
C GLY A 88 -4.75 -6.65 -8.74
N ALA A 89 -3.95 -5.67 -9.14
CA ALA A 89 -3.59 -4.54 -8.27
C ALA A 89 -4.66 -3.46 -8.28
N ASP A 90 -4.86 -2.84 -7.10
CA ASP A 90 -5.75 -1.69 -6.89
C ASP A 90 -4.98 -0.38 -6.79
N ALA A 91 -3.74 -0.42 -6.31
CA ALA A 91 -2.86 0.73 -6.22
C ALA A 91 -1.43 0.34 -6.58
N VAL A 92 -0.67 1.31 -7.09
CA VAL A 92 0.75 1.16 -7.43
C VAL A 92 1.60 2.18 -6.68
N GLY A 93 2.82 1.81 -6.35
CA GLY A 93 3.80 2.73 -5.77
C GLY A 93 5.20 2.16 -5.74
N MET A 94 6.16 2.98 -5.32
CA MET A 94 7.60 2.71 -5.42
C MET A 94 8.22 2.31 -4.07
N SER A 95 7.42 1.86 -3.11
CA SER A 95 7.84 1.57 -1.73
C SER A 95 7.11 0.35 -1.17
N THR A 96 7.13 0.21 0.15
CA THR A 96 6.24 -0.67 0.93
C THR A 96 6.58 -2.16 0.82
N VAL A 97 6.61 -2.73 -0.37
CA VAL A 97 6.78 -4.18 -0.57
C VAL A 97 8.12 -4.70 -0.02
N PRO A 98 9.28 -4.07 -0.29
CA PRO A 98 10.56 -4.51 0.29
C PRO A 98 10.56 -4.46 1.81
N GLU A 99 9.99 -3.42 2.41
CA GLU A 99 9.89 -3.24 3.87
C GLU A 99 9.00 -4.31 4.50
N VAL A 100 7.86 -4.62 3.87
CA VAL A 100 6.94 -5.67 4.33
C VAL A 100 7.59 -7.05 4.27
N ILE A 101 8.34 -7.35 3.21
CA ILE A 101 9.08 -8.61 3.08
C ILE A 101 10.09 -8.76 4.22
N VAL A 102 10.86 -7.72 4.52
CA VAL A 102 11.86 -7.75 5.60
C VAL A 102 11.19 -7.86 6.96
N ALA A 103 10.10 -7.13 7.20
CA ALA A 103 9.36 -7.23 8.45
C ALA A 103 8.82 -8.63 8.70
N ASN A 104 8.21 -9.27 7.69
CA ASN A 104 7.74 -10.65 7.80
C ASN A 104 8.90 -11.63 8.01
N HIS A 105 10.03 -11.46 7.33
CA HIS A 105 11.23 -12.26 7.58
C HIS A 105 11.68 -12.18 9.04
N CYS A 106 11.57 -11.03 9.67
CA CYS A 106 11.90 -10.80 11.08
C CYS A 106 10.77 -11.17 12.06
N GLY A 107 9.65 -11.71 11.60
CA GLY A 107 8.50 -12.06 12.45
C GLY A 107 7.74 -10.85 13.00
N ILE A 108 7.82 -9.69 12.35
CA ILE A 108 7.14 -8.46 12.76
C ILE A 108 5.79 -8.38 12.07
N LYS A 109 4.71 -8.18 12.84
CA LYS A 109 3.37 -7.91 12.28
C LYS A 109 3.34 -6.59 11.53
N VAL A 110 2.71 -6.58 10.35
CA VAL A 110 2.66 -5.41 9.47
C VAL A 110 1.23 -4.93 9.29
N PHE A 111 1.06 -3.62 9.30
CA PHE A 111 -0.11 -2.91 8.80
C PHE A 111 0.35 -1.89 7.77
N GLY A 112 -0.35 -1.80 6.64
CA GLY A 112 -0.07 -0.85 5.57
C GLY A 112 -1.31 -0.04 5.21
N ILE A 113 -1.10 1.27 5.01
CA ILE A 113 -2.13 2.18 4.52
C ILE A 113 -1.52 3.09 3.46
N SER A 114 -2.22 3.28 2.35
CA SER A 114 -1.79 4.12 1.23
C SER A 114 -2.76 5.26 1.00
N VAL A 115 -2.25 6.39 0.53
CA VAL A 115 -3.08 7.50 0.03
C VAL A 115 -3.18 7.37 -1.48
N ILE A 116 -4.38 7.43 -2.03
CA ILE A 116 -4.60 7.48 -3.47
C ILE A 116 -4.39 8.92 -3.94
N THR A 117 -3.29 9.17 -4.63
CA THR A 117 -2.89 10.52 -5.05
C THR A 117 -3.40 10.89 -6.44
N ASP A 118 -3.52 9.91 -7.31
CA ASP A 118 -3.98 10.02 -8.70
C ASP A 118 -4.72 8.76 -9.13
N LEU A 119 -5.32 8.79 -10.31
CA LEU A 119 -6.13 7.70 -10.82
C LEU A 119 -5.58 7.21 -12.17
N GLY A 120 -4.99 6.02 -12.18
CA GLY A 120 -4.47 5.33 -13.36
C GLY A 120 -5.55 4.62 -14.18
N VAL A 121 -6.75 5.22 -14.32
CA VAL A 121 -7.89 4.62 -14.99
C VAL A 121 -8.05 5.25 -16.37
N GLU A 122 -8.36 4.44 -17.38
CA GLU A 122 -8.61 4.91 -18.74
C GLU A 122 -9.64 6.06 -18.75
N GLY A 123 -9.30 7.16 -19.44
CA GLY A 123 -10.11 8.38 -19.46
C GLY A 123 -9.95 9.30 -18.23
N LYS A 124 -9.24 8.86 -17.18
CA LYS A 124 -8.94 9.68 -15.99
C LYS A 124 -7.45 9.93 -15.78
N ILE A 125 -6.59 9.34 -16.64
CA ILE A 125 -5.15 9.55 -16.59
C ILE A 125 -4.85 10.97 -17.06
N VAL A 126 -4.21 11.75 -16.18
CA VAL A 126 -3.75 13.12 -16.45
C VAL A 126 -2.26 13.19 -16.13
N GLU A 127 -1.59 14.21 -16.66
CA GLU A 127 -0.21 14.49 -16.24
C GLU A 127 -0.16 14.70 -14.73
N VAL A 128 0.75 14.00 -14.08
CA VAL A 128 0.93 14.02 -12.62
C VAL A 128 2.28 14.60 -12.29
N THR A 129 2.29 15.59 -11.42
CA THR A 129 3.52 16.18 -10.89
C THR A 129 3.75 15.74 -9.45
N HIS A 130 5.02 15.72 -9.00
CA HIS A 130 5.34 15.41 -7.62
C HIS A 130 4.65 16.37 -6.63
N GLU A 131 4.47 17.63 -6.99
CA GLU A 131 3.75 18.62 -6.17
C GLU A 131 2.27 18.27 -5.98
N GLU A 132 1.61 17.76 -7.03
CA GLU A 132 0.20 17.33 -6.94
C GLU A 132 0.05 16.09 -6.08
N VAL A 133 0.97 15.14 -6.19
CA VAL A 133 1.06 13.97 -5.32
C VAL A 133 1.20 14.41 -3.86
N GLN A 134 2.12 15.35 -3.57
CA GLN A 134 2.33 15.87 -2.22
C GLN A 134 1.08 16.55 -1.67
N LYS A 135 0.42 17.41 -2.47
CA LYS A 135 -0.83 18.08 -2.07
C LYS A 135 -1.95 17.09 -1.73
N ALA A 136 -2.10 16.02 -2.52
CA ALA A 136 -3.09 14.98 -2.24
C ALA A 136 -2.76 14.22 -0.94
N ALA A 137 -1.48 13.90 -0.71
CA ALA A 137 -1.01 13.26 0.51
C ALA A 137 -1.25 14.15 1.74
N ASP A 138 -0.89 15.43 1.68
CA ASP A 138 -1.09 16.38 2.77
C ASP A 138 -2.57 16.53 3.15
N ALA A 139 -3.46 16.54 2.18
CA ALA A 139 -4.90 16.61 2.41
C ALA A 139 -5.47 15.36 3.11
N ALA A 140 -4.90 14.18 2.85
CA ALA A 140 -5.31 12.92 3.48
C ALA A 140 -4.63 12.66 4.83
N GLN A 141 -3.47 13.31 5.09
CA GLN A 141 -2.63 13.10 6.27
C GLN A 141 -3.36 13.16 7.61
N PRO A 142 -4.26 14.11 7.91
CA PRO A 142 -4.93 14.17 9.21
C PRO A 142 -5.75 12.91 9.52
N LYS A 143 -6.45 12.38 8.52
CA LYS A 143 -7.24 11.15 8.63
C LYS A 143 -6.34 9.93 8.83
N MET A 144 -5.29 9.81 8.03
CA MET A 144 -4.32 8.73 8.13
C MET A 144 -3.61 8.76 9.49
N THR A 145 -3.18 9.93 9.95
CA THR A 145 -2.55 10.10 11.27
C THR A 145 -3.47 9.68 12.41
N THR A 146 -4.77 9.98 12.31
CA THR A 146 -5.75 9.56 13.30
C THR A 146 -5.82 8.05 13.39
N ILE A 147 -5.97 7.34 12.27
CA ILE A 147 -6.03 5.88 12.24
C ILE A 147 -4.73 5.28 12.80
N MET A 148 -3.57 5.74 12.32
CA MET A 148 -2.27 5.20 12.72
C MET A 148 -1.99 5.41 14.20
N ARG A 149 -2.27 6.59 14.75
CA ARG A 149 -2.08 6.88 16.19
C ARG A 149 -2.96 5.98 17.07
N GLU A 150 -4.24 5.87 16.73
CA GLU A 150 -5.18 5.03 17.48
C GLU A 150 -4.79 3.55 17.37
N LEU A 151 -4.36 3.10 16.19
CA LEU A 151 -3.94 1.72 15.99
C LEU A 151 -2.70 1.39 16.83
N ILE A 152 -1.69 2.26 16.86
CA ILE A 152 -0.48 2.08 17.69
C ILE A 152 -0.84 2.01 19.17
N ASN A 153 -1.79 2.83 19.64
CA ASN A 153 -2.22 2.84 21.03
C ASN A 153 -3.01 1.57 21.44
N ARG A 154 -3.57 0.84 20.47
CA ARG A 154 -4.41 -0.36 20.68
C ARG A 154 -3.73 -1.66 20.22
N ALA A 155 -2.51 -1.58 19.67
CA ALA A 155 -1.77 -2.72 19.12
C ALA A 155 -1.22 -3.66 20.20
#